data_ffd6e06089e48f2c53564644fd9328df
#
_entry.id   ffd6e06089e48f2c53564644fd9328df
#
_cell.length_a   1.000
_cell.length_b   1.000
_cell.length_c   1.000
_cell.angle_alpha   90.00
_cell.angle_beta   90.00
_cell.angle_gamma   90.00
#
_symmetry.space_group_name_H-M   'P 1'
#
loop_
_entity.id
_entity.type
_entity.pdbx_description
1 polymer ?
#
loop_
_entity_poly.entity_id
_entity_poly.type
_entity_poly.pdbx_seq_one_letter_code
_entity_poly.pdbx_strand_id
1 'polypeptide(L)'
;ATPVDERNEYEVTAIDTSANTLTIRLKDDPNGQGLQNIVPDNSFIKRRWKYYDLFDGPPGTSQWATDNSRGSNDELHVVVSDDTGDITGFDTTSAGNRTKGVIETFARMSKNPIAKDAQGSSNYYPDVIYRASNFIYWTDHISAGSNWGSDTTTTYTDVDTITIDSLTGGTDDYAVTAGELELAYDKFADTESVDVNLVLGGPSSAVGNTSSAMDTHVTMITNLVEGRKDCVAFVSPYRAATVGVSSSVTQTENVKVGFDLCPSSSYVVFDSGYKYMYDKYSDVYRFVPLNGDTAGLCAHTDGVRDPWFSPAGFNRGNVRGAIKLSYNPTKGERDILYRARINPVVNFPGQGVVLFGDKTALSKPSAFDRINVRRLFLVLEKAIATASKFQLFEFNDEFTRAQFRNLVEPFLRDVQGRRGIIDFKVVCDGTNNTGEVIDRNEFIGDIFIKPNRSINFITLNFIATRTGVDFSEVGG
;
A
#
# COMPACT_ATOMS: atom_id res chain seq x y z
N ALA A 1 30.75 1.72 -59.11
CA ALA A 1 30.47 1.33 -57.72
C ALA A 1 29.13 1.97 -57.34
N THR A 2 28.11 1.16 -57.33
CA THR A 2 26.77 1.56 -56.82
C THR A 2 26.91 1.92 -55.34
N PRO A 3 26.31 3.01 -54.88
CA PRO A 3 26.33 3.32 -53.47
C PRO A 3 25.65 2.19 -52.69
N VAL A 4 26.34 1.68 -51.72
CA VAL A 4 25.88 0.59 -50.86
C VAL A 4 24.92 1.19 -49.82
N ASP A 5 23.73 1.55 -50.25
CA ASP A 5 22.72 2.09 -49.35
C ASP A 5 21.61 1.10 -49.00
N GLU A 6 21.73 -0.13 -49.42
CA GLU A 6 20.88 -1.22 -48.97
C GLU A 6 21.71 -2.19 -48.11
N ARG A 7 22.11 -1.73 -46.93
CA ARG A 7 22.75 -2.58 -45.92
C ARG A 7 21.66 -3.32 -45.20
N ASN A 8 21.34 -4.51 -45.71
CA ASN A 8 20.50 -5.42 -44.95
C ASN A 8 21.24 -5.82 -43.68
N GLU A 9 20.63 -5.57 -42.55
CA GLU A 9 21.13 -5.99 -41.25
C GLU A 9 20.54 -7.34 -40.90
N TYR A 10 21.38 -8.22 -40.42
CA TYR A 10 21.00 -9.58 -40.02
C TYR A 10 21.37 -9.81 -38.58
N GLU A 11 20.49 -10.47 -37.87
CA GLU A 11 20.75 -10.95 -36.50
C GLU A 11 21.36 -12.37 -36.59
N VAL A 12 22.45 -12.59 -35.88
CA VAL A 12 23.04 -13.94 -35.74
C VAL A 12 22.25 -14.66 -34.64
N THR A 13 21.57 -15.74 -35.03
CA THR A 13 20.73 -16.52 -34.10
C THR A 13 21.43 -17.77 -33.57
N ALA A 14 22.44 -18.28 -34.29
CA ALA A 14 23.27 -19.38 -33.82
C ALA A 14 24.64 -19.32 -34.46
N ILE A 15 25.66 -19.83 -33.76
CA ILE A 15 27.03 -19.99 -34.22
C ILE A 15 27.42 -21.44 -34.00
N ASP A 16 27.77 -22.14 -35.10
CA ASP A 16 28.37 -23.47 -35.04
C ASP A 16 29.86 -23.38 -35.38
N THR A 17 30.67 -23.45 -34.32
CA THR A 17 32.12 -23.37 -34.44
C THR A 17 32.75 -24.64 -35.02
N SER A 18 32.06 -25.79 -34.99
CA SER A 18 32.53 -27.05 -35.54
C SER A 18 32.32 -27.11 -37.06
N ALA A 19 31.20 -26.58 -37.53
CA ALA A 19 30.88 -26.47 -38.94
C ALA A 19 31.34 -25.14 -39.57
N ASN A 20 31.87 -24.21 -38.80
CA ASN A 20 32.19 -22.83 -39.22
C ASN A 20 31.01 -22.11 -39.90
N THR A 21 29.82 -22.25 -39.36
CA THR A 21 28.61 -21.65 -39.91
C THR A 21 27.96 -20.69 -38.95
N LEU A 22 27.32 -19.66 -39.52
CA LEU A 22 26.44 -18.71 -38.79
C LEU A 22 25.02 -18.89 -39.29
N THR A 23 24.09 -19.09 -38.38
CA THR A 23 22.68 -18.98 -38.69
C THR A 23 22.26 -17.53 -38.50
N ILE A 24 21.69 -16.91 -39.54
CA ILE A 24 21.30 -15.51 -39.53
C ILE A 24 19.85 -15.37 -39.95
N ARG A 25 19.16 -14.37 -39.40
CA ARG A 25 17.85 -13.93 -39.87
C ARG A 25 17.89 -12.44 -40.19
N LEU A 26 16.98 -11.97 -41.05
CA LEU A 26 16.84 -10.56 -41.30
C LEU A 26 16.43 -9.83 -39.99
N LYS A 27 17.14 -8.75 -39.67
CA LYS A 27 16.83 -7.95 -38.48
C LYS A 27 15.43 -7.34 -38.60
N ASP A 28 14.67 -7.44 -37.55
CA ASP A 28 13.32 -6.89 -37.46
C ASP A 28 12.32 -7.38 -38.53
N ASP A 29 12.49 -8.62 -39.00
CA ASP A 29 11.60 -9.27 -39.96
C ASP A 29 10.40 -9.95 -39.25
N PRO A 30 9.27 -9.25 -39.06
CA PRO A 30 8.10 -9.82 -38.39
C PRO A 30 7.34 -10.84 -39.26
N ASN A 31 7.64 -10.90 -40.57
CA ASN A 31 6.93 -11.74 -41.52
C ASN A 31 7.75 -12.99 -41.95
N GLY A 32 8.95 -13.17 -41.41
CA GLY A 32 9.79 -14.31 -41.71
C GLY A 32 10.24 -14.40 -43.18
N GLN A 33 10.44 -13.25 -43.83
CA GLN A 33 10.80 -13.20 -45.26
C GLN A 33 12.20 -13.76 -45.59
N GLY A 34 13.01 -14.00 -44.55
CA GLY A 34 14.32 -14.58 -44.68
C GLY A 34 15.38 -13.65 -45.32
N LEU A 35 16.34 -14.22 -45.98
CA LEU A 35 17.40 -13.47 -46.64
C LEU A 35 16.83 -12.71 -47.86
N GLN A 36 16.89 -11.38 -47.83
CA GLN A 36 16.42 -10.53 -48.93
C GLN A 36 17.37 -10.55 -50.13
N ASN A 37 18.66 -10.77 -49.90
CA ASN A 37 19.69 -10.83 -50.93
C ASN A 37 20.69 -11.94 -50.67
N ILE A 38 21.21 -12.55 -51.74
CA ILE A 38 22.36 -13.46 -51.63
C ILE A 38 23.58 -12.63 -51.28
N VAL A 39 24.25 -13.01 -50.19
CA VAL A 39 25.52 -12.40 -49.78
C VAL A 39 26.61 -12.93 -50.70
N PRO A 40 27.24 -12.13 -51.59
CA PRO A 40 28.30 -12.56 -52.47
C PRO A 40 29.51 -13.03 -51.67
N ASP A 41 30.27 -13.98 -52.26
CA ASP A 41 31.56 -14.39 -51.72
C ASP A 41 32.49 -13.18 -51.57
N ASN A 42 33.28 -13.15 -50.50
CA ASN A 42 34.17 -12.04 -50.13
C ASN A 42 33.47 -10.71 -49.79
N SER A 43 32.20 -10.72 -49.37
CA SER A 43 31.51 -9.53 -48.87
C SER A 43 32.13 -9.05 -47.56
N PHE A 44 32.22 -7.73 -47.40
CA PHE A 44 32.61 -7.16 -46.12
C PHE A 44 31.46 -7.25 -45.11
N ILE A 45 31.74 -7.88 -43.95
CA ILE A 45 30.80 -8.03 -42.85
C ILE A 45 31.28 -7.16 -41.68
N LYS A 46 30.37 -6.34 -41.13
CA LYS A 46 30.61 -5.59 -39.92
C LYS A 46 29.71 -6.11 -38.82
N ARG A 47 30.30 -6.57 -37.72
CA ARG A 47 29.57 -7.00 -36.53
C ARG A 47 29.21 -5.79 -35.66
N ARG A 48 28.01 -5.78 -35.15
CA ARG A 48 27.52 -4.80 -34.17
C ARG A 48 26.82 -5.53 -33.03
N TRP A 49 26.71 -4.87 -31.87
CA TRP A 49 25.91 -5.38 -30.78
C TRP A 49 24.44 -5.39 -31.17
N LYS A 50 23.64 -6.32 -30.62
CA LYS A 50 22.20 -6.46 -30.88
C LYS A 50 21.44 -5.17 -30.62
N TYR A 51 21.84 -4.40 -29.61
CA TYR A 51 21.17 -3.18 -29.16
C TYR A 51 21.94 -1.89 -29.49
N TYR A 52 22.83 -1.90 -30.48
CA TYR A 52 23.66 -0.74 -30.80
C TYR A 52 22.89 0.52 -31.19
N ASP A 53 21.70 0.37 -31.73
CA ASP A 53 20.82 1.41 -32.21
C ASP A 53 20.00 2.11 -31.11
N LEU A 54 20.08 1.60 -29.88
CA LEU A 54 19.52 2.28 -28.71
C LEU A 54 20.43 3.40 -28.16
N PHE A 55 21.64 3.51 -28.71
CA PHE A 55 22.66 4.46 -28.25
C PHE A 55 23.19 5.28 -29.44
N ASP A 56 23.66 6.49 -29.14
CA ASP A 56 24.21 7.44 -30.10
C ASP A 56 25.58 7.02 -30.64
N GLY A 57 26.26 6.08 -29.99
CA GLY A 57 27.55 5.53 -30.40
C GLY A 57 28.05 4.45 -29.44
N PRO A 58 29.16 3.78 -29.78
CA PRO A 58 29.77 2.79 -28.88
C PRO A 58 30.31 3.45 -27.60
N PRO A 59 30.41 2.71 -26.48
CA PRO A 59 31.10 3.19 -25.29
C PRO A 59 32.60 3.39 -25.60
N GLY A 60 33.21 4.36 -24.96
CA GLY A 60 34.59 4.72 -25.20
C GLY A 60 35.25 5.31 -23.96
N THR A 61 35.96 6.43 -24.15
CA THR A 61 36.56 7.19 -23.04
C THR A 61 35.70 8.38 -22.74
N SER A 62 35.26 8.51 -21.49
CA SER A 62 34.45 9.63 -21.06
C SER A 62 35.21 10.93 -21.07
N GLN A 63 34.49 12.04 -21.26
CA GLN A 63 35.09 13.38 -21.19
C GLN A 63 35.69 13.61 -19.79
N TRP A 64 35.02 13.13 -18.74
CA TRP A 64 35.52 13.23 -17.39
C TRP A 64 36.88 12.51 -17.21
N ALA A 65 37.03 11.30 -17.74
CA ALA A 65 38.30 10.55 -17.67
C ALA A 65 39.42 11.28 -18.41
N THR A 66 39.11 11.86 -19.58
CA THR A 66 40.05 12.66 -20.37
C THR A 66 40.51 13.88 -19.60
N ASP A 67 39.58 14.67 -19.05
CA ASP A 67 39.86 15.91 -18.33
C ASP A 67 40.63 15.69 -17.03
N ASN A 68 40.43 14.54 -16.39
CA ASN A 68 41.08 14.18 -15.13
C ASN A 68 42.29 13.21 -15.30
N SER A 69 42.67 12.88 -16.53
CA SER A 69 43.78 11.94 -16.82
C SER A 69 43.60 10.58 -16.09
N ARG A 70 42.39 10.03 -16.15
CA ARG A 70 42.01 8.79 -15.45
C ARG A 70 41.83 7.57 -16.37
N GLY A 71 42.80 7.34 -17.24
CA GLY A 71 42.81 6.21 -18.15
C GLY A 71 41.92 6.41 -19.38
N SER A 72 41.60 5.32 -20.05
CA SER A 72 40.74 5.31 -21.24
C SER A 72 39.84 4.09 -21.26
N ASN A 73 38.84 4.06 -22.14
CA ASN A 73 37.86 3.01 -22.30
C ASN A 73 37.06 2.74 -20.98
N ASP A 74 36.78 3.80 -20.27
CA ASP A 74 36.06 3.73 -18.99
C ASP A 74 34.54 3.60 -19.18
N GLU A 75 33.98 3.93 -20.33
CA GLU A 75 32.55 3.85 -20.57
C GLU A 75 32.04 2.41 -20.79
N LEU A 76 30.78 2.17 -20.40
CA LEU A 76 29.99 1.00 -20.73
C LEU A 76 28.51 1.32 -20.94
N HIS A 77 27.83 0.45 -21.67
CA HIS A 77 26.38 0.45 -21.85
C HIS A 77 25.77 -0.79 -21.24
N VAL A 78 24.59 -0.65 -20.63
CA VAL A 78 23.78 -1.78 -20.15
C VAL A 78 22.37 -1.65 -20.69
N VAL A 79 21.81 -2.75 -21.15
CA VAL A 79 20.41 -2.89 -21.57
C VAL A 79 19.77 -3.98 -20.74
N VAL A 80 18.63 -3.68 -20.15
CA VAL A 80 17.76 -4.65 -19.49
C VAL A 80 16.61 -4.95 -20.43
N SER A 81 16.44 -6.21 -20.76
CA SER A 81 15.42 -6.66 -21.70
C SER A 81 14.59 -7.82 -21.14
N ASP A 82 13.35 -7.91 -21.62
CA ASP A 82 12.39 -8.94 -21.26
C ASP A 82 12.48 -10.09 -22.28
N ASP A 83 13.12 -11.17 -21.89
CA ASP A 83 13.35 -12.30 -22.79
C ASP A 83 12.06 -13.10 -23.06
N THR A 84 11.15 -13.17 -22.08
CA THR A 84 9.93 -13.97 -22.13
C THR A 84 8.70 -13.17 -22.54
N GLY A 85 8.73 -11.87 -22.38
CA GLY A 85 7.58 -10.99 -22.64
C GLY A 85 6.61 -10.89 -21.47
N ASP A 86 6.96 -11.37 -20.28
CA ASP A 86 6.09 -11.37 -19.12
C ASP A 86 5.88 -9.97 -18.52
N ILE A 87 6.82 -9.06 -18.75
CA ILE A 87 6.79 -7.69 -18.23
C ILE A 87 6.24 -6.72 -19.27
N THR A 88 6.79 -6.74 -20.48
CA THR A 88 6.47 -5.80 -21.54
C THR A 88 5.39 -6.28 -22.50
N GLY A 89 5.08 -7.57 -22.49
CA GLY A 89 4.23 -8.22 -23.49
C GLY A 89 4.96 -8.58 -24.77
N PHE A 90 6.28 -8.31 -24.88
CA PHE A 90 7.09 -8.55 -26.06
C PHE A 90 8.38 -9.28 -25.70
N ASP A 91 8.48 -10.54 -26.08
CA ASP A 91 9.73 -11.28 -25.96
C ASP A 91 10.80 -10.73 -26.92
N THR A 92 12.03 -10.58 -26.46
CA THR A 92 13.13 -10.04 -27.27
C THR A 92 13.78 -11.08 -28.19
N THR A 93 13.33 -12.33 -28.12
CA THR A 93 13.81 -13.43 -28.95
C THR A 93 13.07 -13.49 -30.29
N SER A 94 11.81 -12.99 -30.34
CA SER A 94 11.02 -12.95 -31.57
C SER A 94 11.42 -11.79 -32.48
N ALA A 95 11.36 -12.04 -33.78
CA ALA A 95 11.65 -11.03 -34.78
C ALA A 95 10.73 -9.81 -34.65
N GLY A 96 11.28 -8.60 -34.71
CA GLY A 96 10.53 -7.34 -34.59
C GLY A 96 10.17 -6.92 -33.18
N ASN A 97 10.44 -7.72 -32.15
CA ASN A 97 10.17 -7.40 -30.76
C ASN A 97 11.40 -6.90 -29.99
N ARG A 98 12.58 -6.99 -30.58
CA ARG A 98 13.86 -6.67 -29.94
C ARG A 98 13.87 -5.35 -29.13
N THR A 99 13.43 -4.28 -29.73
CA THR A 99 13.37 -2.96 -29.05
C THR A 99 12.12 -2.77 -28.21
N LYS A 100 11.05 -3.48 -28.51
CA LYS A 100 9.80 -3.43 -27.74
C LYS A 100 9.91 -4.12 -26.40
N GLY A 101 10.72 -5.17 -26.30
CA GLY A 101 10.99 -5.88 -25.05
C GLY A 101 12.11 -5.24 -24.23
N VAL A 102 12.65 -4.07 -24.61
CA VAL A 102 13.63 -3.36 -23.78
C VAL A 102 12.92 -2.65 -22.63
N ILE A 103 13.38 -2.93 -21.41
CA ILE A 103 12.82 -2.39 -20.18
C ILE A 103 13.57 -1.12 -19.75
N GLU A 104 14.92 -1.21 -19.69
CA GLU A 104 15.79 -0.12 -19.26
C GLU A 104 17.06 -0.05 -20.12
N THR A 105 17.58 1.17 -20.28
CA THR A 105 18.86 1.41 -20.96
C THR A 105 19.71 2.36 -20.14
N PHE A 106 20.98 2.00 -19.97
CA PHE A 106 21.97 2.81 -19.29
C PHE A 106 23.12 3.08 -20.22
N ALA A 107 23.31 4.35 -20.57
CA ALA A 107 24.31 4.79 -21.56
C ALA A 107 25.53 5.44 -20.89
N ARG A 108 26.73 5.15 -21.42
CA ARG A 108 27.98 5.86 -21.10
C ARG A 108 28.28 5.97 -19.61
N MET A 109 27.94 4.90 -18.84
CA MET A 109 28.35 4.81 -17.44
C MET A 109 29.85 4.52 -17.35
N SER A 110 30.51 5.00 -16.31
CA SER A 110 31.95 4.83 -16.14
C SER A 110 32.31 3.65 -15.22
N LYS A 111 33.39 2.96 -15.56
CA LYS A 111 34.02 1.93 -14.73
C LYS A 111 34.83 2.52 -13.56
N ASN A 112 35.10 3.82 -13.58
CA ASN A 112 35.85 4.51 -12.53
C ASN A 112 34.94 4.91 -11.36
N PRO A 113 35.25 4.55 -10.09
CA PRO A 113 34.38 4.79 -8.93
C PRO A 113 34.19 6.25 -8.55
N ILE A 114 35.08 7.14 -9.00
CA ILE A 114 35.00 8.58 -8.70
C ILE A 114 34.50 9.41 -9.91
N ALA A 115 34.15 8.76 -11.03
CA ALA A 115 33.67 9.43 -12.21
C ALA A 115 32.39 10.25 -11.93
N LYS A 116 32.30 11.40 -12.58
CA LYS A 116 31.16 12.32 -12.49
C LYS A 116 30.55 12.54 -13.86
N ASP A 117 29.23 12.74 -13.88
CA ASP A 117 28.51 13.24 -15.05
C ASP A 117 28.70 14.78 -15.18
N ALA A 118 28.13 15.37 -16.22
CA ALA A 118 28.19 16.82 -16.47
C ALA A 118 27.53 17.66 -15.36
N GLN A 119 26.67 17.07 -14.55
CA GLN A 119 25.96 17.69 -13.44
C GLN A 119 26.69 17.52 -12.09
N GLY A 120 27.80 16.78 -12.08
CA GLY A 120 28.60 16.52 -10.88
C GLY A 120 28.12 15.32 -10.04
N SER A 121 27.10 14.60 -10.49
CA SER A 121 26.64 13.35 -9.85
C SER A 121 27.56 12.19 -10.19
N SER A 122 27.54 11.12 -9.37
CA SER A 122 28.30 9.91 -9.67
C SER A 122 27.84 9.28 -11.00
N ASN A 123 28.80 9.07 -11.90
CA ASN A 123 28.58 8.32 -13.15
C ASN A 123 29.16 6.89 -13.06
N TYR A 124 29.53 6.45 -11.89
CA TYR A 124 29.98 5.09 -11.64
C TYR A 124 28.85 4.10 -11.85
N TYR A 125 29.08 3.06 -12.69
CA TYR A 125 28.00 2.20 -13.15
C TYR A 125 27.20 1.49 -12.04
N PRO A 126 27.78 0.97 -10.93
CA PRO A 126 26.99 0.42 -9.84
C PRO A 126 26.10 1.46 -9.17
N ASP A 127 26.60 2.68 -8.97
CA ASP A 127 25.83 3.77 -8.36
C ASP A 127 24.68 4.25 -9.24
N VAL A 128 24.93 4.32 -10.56
CA VAL A 128 23.90 4.72 -11.52
C VAL A 128 22.80 3.67 -11.57
N ILE A 129 23.15 2.40 -11.66
CA ILE A 129 22.21 1.28 -11.68
C ILE A 129 21.44 1.23 -10.36
N TYR A 130 22.11 1.34 -9.21
CA TYR A 130 21.46 1.32 -7.89
C TYR A 130 20.41 2.43 -7.73
N ARG A 131 20.66 3.61 -8.27
CA ARG A 131 19.74 4.76 -8.15
C ARG A 131 18.62 4.77 -9.17
N ALA A 132 18.85 4.22 -10.35
CA ALA A 132 17.97 4.43 -11.49
C ALA A 132 17.24 3.16 -11.95
N SER A 133 17.77 1.97 -11.67
CA SER A 133 17.12 0.73 -12.06
C SER A 133 16.04 0.31 -11.06
N ASN A 134 14.93 -0.18 -11.61
CA ASN A 134 13.89 -0.86 -10.85
C ASN A 134 13.96 -2.39 -10.96
N PHE A 135 14.85 -2.93 -11.79
CA PHE A 135 14.88 -4.34 -12.16
C PHE A 135 16.18 -5.04 -11.80
N ILE A 136 17.31 -4.34 -11.80
CA ILE A 136 18.62 -4.95 -11.56
C ILE A 136 19.42 -4.23 -10.48
N TYR A 137 20.27 -5.00 -9.81
CA TYR A 137 21.31 -4.53 -8.91
C TYR A 137 22.64 -5.08 -9.35
N TRP A 138 23.69 -4.30 -9.26
CA TRP A 138 25.04 -4.73 -9.57
C TRP A 138 25.72 -5.25 -8.30
N THR A 139 26.18 -6.50 -8.32
CA THR A 139 26.73 -7.15 -7.13
C THR A 139 28.25 -7.29 -7.15
N ASP A 140 28.85 -7.45 -8.34
CA ASP A 140 30.29 -7.67 -8.45
C ASP A 140 30.83 -7.22 -9.82
N HIS A 141 32.14 -7.05 -9.93
CA HIS A 141 32.82 -6.68 -11.17
C HIS A 141 33.05 -7.89 -12.07
N ILE A 142 33.16 -7.63 -13.39
CA ILE A 142 33.41 -8.66 -14.39
C ILE A 142 34.83 -9.21 -14.20
N SER A 143 34.94 -10.48 -13.87
CA SER A 143 36.15 -11.31 -13.83
C SER A 143 37.30 -10.85 -12.91
N ALA A 144 37.99 -11.84 -12.32
CA ALA A 144 39.24 -11.65 -11.61
C ALA A 144 40.31 -11.06 -12.56
N GLY A 145 40.91 -9.94 -12.13
CA GLY A 145 41.98 -9.27 -12.89
C GLY A 145 41.54 -8.06 -13.71
N SER A 146 40.22 -7.74 -13.75
CA SER A 146 39.79 -6.46 -14.32
C SER A 146 40.13 -5.32 -13.37
N ASN A 147 40.38 -4.14 -13.92
CA ASN A 147 40.59 -2.92 -13.15
C ASN A 147 39.28 -2.09 -12.97
N TRP A 148 38.13 -2.71 -13.19
CA TRP A 148 36.83 -2.09 -12.95
C TRP A 148 36.64 -1.81 -11.47
N GLY A 149 36.05 -0.67 -11.15
CA GLY A 149 35.89 -0.24 -9.77
C GLY A 149 37.15 0.33 -9.13
N SER A 150 38.24 0.45 -9.89
CA SER A 150 39.49 1.07 -9.41
C SER A 150 39.68 2.47 -10.00
N ASP A 151 40.16 3.40 -9.18
CA ASP A 151 40.61 4.71 -9.68
C ASP A 151 42.01 4.53 -10.29
N THR A 152 42.10 4.48 -11.59
CA THR A 152 43.34 4.18 -12.31
C THR A 152 43.60 5.20 -13.43
N THR A 153 44.88 5.34 -13.75
CA THR A 153 45.35 6.13 -14.91
C THR A 153 45.60 5.25 -16.15
N THR A 154 45.43 3.94 -16.02
CA THR A 154 45.61 2.98 -17.13
C THR A 154 44.30 2.75 -17.87
N THR A 155 44.39 2.22 -19.09
CA THR A 155 43.22 1.82 -19.87
C THR A 155 42.43 0.74 -19.13
N TYR A 156 41.11 0.93 -19.07
CA TYR A 156 40.21 -0.03 -18.46
C TYR A 156 40.08 -1.27 -19.33
N THR A 157 40.04 -2.42 -18.66
CA THR A 157 39.86 -3.72 -19.35
C THR A 157 38.55 -3.72 -20.11
N ASP A 158 38.60 -4.06 -21.38
CA ASP A 158 37.40 -4.25 -22.19
C ASP A 158 36.78 -5.62 -21.91
N VAL A 159 35.50 -5.71 -22.19
CA VAL A 159 34.81 -7.00 -22.30
C VAL A 159 35.10 -7.54 -23.69
N ASP A 160 35.96 -8.55 -23.80
CA ASP A 160 36.36 -9.15 -25.09
C ASP A 160 35.15 -9.64 -25.89
N THR A 161 34.09 -10.04 -25.21
CA THR A 161 32.83 -10.47 -25.81
C THR A 161 31.68 -9.69 -25.21
N ILE A 162 30.73 -9.29 -26.06
CA ILE A 162 29.47 -8.74 -25.58
C ILE A 162 28.80 -9.82 -24.73
N THR A 163 28.59 -9.52 -23.48
CA THR A 163 27.88 -10.41 -22.56
C THR A 163 26.38 -10.19 -22.74
N ILE A 164 25.68 -11.21 -23.14
CA ILE A 164 24.22 -11.30 -23.12
C ILE A 164 23.92 -12.52 -22.27
N ASP A 165 23.28 -12.30 -21.15
CA ASP A 165 22.94 -13.36 -20.21
C ASP A 165 21.56 -13.15 -19.66
N SER A 166 20.84 -14.24 -19.36
CA SER A 166 19.51 -14.18 -18.76
C SER A 166 19.61 -14.44 -17.26
N LEU A 167 18.99 -13.57 -16.48
CA LEU A 167 18.83 -13.80 -15.04
C LEU A 167 17.93 -15.02 -14.83
N THR A 168 18.43 -16.01 -14.12
CA THR A 168 17.72 -17.28 -13.86
C THR A 168 17.68 -17.58 -12.38
N GLY A 169 16.78 -18.50 -11.96
CA GLY A 169 16.67 -18.96 -10.58
C GLY A 169 15.88 -18.03 -9.67
N GLY A 170 15.30 -16.95 -10.21
CA GLY A 170 14.28 -16.19 -9.48
C GLY A 170 13.02 -17.03 -9.31
N THR A 171 12.43 -16.97 -8.13
CA THR A 171 11.13 -17.59 -7.86
C THR A 171 10.23 -16.53 -7.23
N ASP A 172 9.01 -16.46 -7.73
CA ASP A 172 7.97 -15.66 -7.08
C ASP A 172 7.53 -16.34 -5.80
N ASP A 173 7.59 -15.63 -4.71
CA ASP A 173 7.01 -16.06 -3.44
C ASP A 173 5.89 -15.11 -3.03
N TYR A 174 4.67 -15.47 -3.45
CA TYR A 174 3.45 -14.76 -3.03
C TYR A 174 2.80 -15.40 -1.81
N ALA A 175 3.40 -16.45 -1.25
CA ALA A 175 2.90 -17.16 -0.09
C ALA A 175 3.45 -16.55 1.20
N VAL A 176 2.94 -15.36 1.54
CA VAL A 176 3.29 -14.67 2.79
C VAL A 176 2.91 -15.55 3.98
N THR A 177 3.88 -15.87 4.83
CA THR A 177 3.64 -16.60 6.09
C THR A 177 3.10 -15.66 7.18
N ALA A 178 2.47 -16.23 8.20
CA ALA A 178 1.99 -15.48 9.35
C ALA A 178 3.12 -14.70 10.04
N GLY A 179 4.30 -15.30 10.19
CA GLY A 179 5.45 -14.65 10.82
C GLY A 179 6.00 -13.46 10.02
N GLU A 180 6.05 -13.57 8.70
CA GLU A 180 6.48 -12.44 7.84
C GLU A 180 5.49 -11.28 7.90
N LEU A 181 4.19 -11.60 7.94
CA LEU A 181 3.15 -10.58 8.09
C LEU A 181 3.24 -9.89 9.47
N GLU A 182 3.50 -10.64 10.53
CA GLU A 182 3.73 -10.09 11.89
C GLU A 182 4.93 -9.14 11.90
N LEU A 183 6.07 -9.57 11.34
CA LEU A 183 7.25 -8.72 11.20
C LEU A 183 6.99 -7.44 10.38
N ALA A 184 6.12 -7.52 9.38
CA ALA A 184 5.71 -6.36 8.60
C ALA A 184 4.87 -5.38 9.44
N TYR A 185 3.92 -5.88 10.23
CA TYR A 185 3.12 -5.04 11.15
C TYR A 185 3.98 -4.44 12.27
N ASP A 186 4.98 -5.13 12.78
CA ASP A 186 5.88 -4.64 13.83
C ASP A 186 6.68 -3.40 13.40
N LYS A 187 6.91 -3.20 12.07
CA LYS A 187 7.50 -1.97 11.55
C LYS A 187 6.68 -0.71 11.85
N PHE A 188 5.39 -0.88 12.14
CA PHE A 188 4.47 0.20 12.48
C PHE A 188 4.19 0.29 13.98
N ALA A 189 4.86 -0.50 14.83
CA ALA A 189 4.59 -0.53 16.27
C ALA A 189 5.03 0.75 17.00
N ASP A 190 6.07 1.42 16.52
CA ASP A 190 6.57 2.66 17.12
C ASP A 190 5.68 3.85 16.77
N THR A 191 5.09 4.47 17.80
CA THR A 191 4.19 5.64 17.67
C THR A 191 4.93 6.96 17.49
N GLU A 192 6.23 7.01 17.77
CA GLU A 192 7.03 8.23 17.66
C GLU A 192 7.57 8.44 16.25
N SER A 193 7.96 7.35 15.58
CA SER A 193 8.54 7.39 14.24
C SER A 193 7.49 7.32 13.13
N VAL A 194 6.35 6.65 13.36
CA VAL A 194 5.32 6.41 12.33
C VAL A 194 3.95 6.86 12.83
N ASP A 195 3.40 7.87 12.17
CA ASP A 195 2.05 8.38 12.45
C ASP A 195 1.00 7.61 11.63
N VAL A 196 0.17 6.80 12.29
CA VAL A 196 -0.89 6.00 11.70
C VAL A 196 -2.23 6.30 12.38
N ASN A 197 -3.28 6.51 11.59
CA ASN A 197 -4.65 6.71 12.11
C ASN A 197 -5.58 5.54 11.78
N LEU A 198 -5.42 4.93 10.59
CA LEU A 198 -6.24 3.82 10.10
C LEU A 198 -5.33 2.71 9.62
N VAL A 199 -5.58 1.48 10.04
CA VAL A 199 -4.86 0.27 9.63
C VAL A 199 -5.80 -0.61 8.79
N LEU A 200 -5.36 -0.96 7.58
CA LEU A 200 -6.09 -1.85 6.69
C LEU A 200 -5.59 -3.27 6.86
N GLY A 201 -6.47 -4.20 7.24
CA GLY A 201 -6.11 -5.59 7.39
C GLY A 201 -5.81 -6.29 6.06
N GLY A 202 -6.28 -5.74 4.95
CA GLY A 202 -6.16 -6.42 3.66
C GLY A 202 -6.96 -7.73 3.62
N PRO A 203 -6.63 -8.66 2.72
CA PRO A 203 -7.27 -9.96 2.67
C PRO A 203 -6.71 -10.88 3.77
N SER A 204 -7.54 -11.37 4.67
CA SER A 204 -7.14 -12.36 5.68
C SER A 204 -6.67 -13.69 5.06
N SER A 205 -6.98 -13.92 3.79
CA SER A 205 -6.47 -15.04 3.00
C SER A 205 -4.95 -15.01 2.75
N ALA A 206 -4.27 -13.91 3.06
CA ALA A 206 -2.80 -13.86 3.04
C ALA A 206 -2.17 -14.89 4.00
N VAL A 207 -2.81 -15.17 5.14
CA VAL A 207 -2.37 -16.18 6.12
C VAL A 207 -3.03 -17.56 5.87
N GLY A 208 -4.15 -17.58 5.13
CA GLY A 208 -4.94 -18.74 4.82
C GLY A 208 -6.43 -18.41 4.69
N ASN A 209 -7.18 -19.29 4.00
CA ASN A 209 -8.58 -19.04 3.68
C ASN A 209 -9.53 -19.83 4.59
N THR A 210 -9.30 -19.77 5.90
CA THR A 210 -10.07 -20.45 6.94
C THR A 210 -10.35 -19.50 8.11
N SER A 211 -11.29 -19.85 8.96
CA SER A 211 -11.61 -19.09 10.18
C SER A 211 -10.41 -19.00 11.14
N SER A 212 -9.63 -20.08 11.27
CA SER A 212 -8.44 -20.10 12.14
C SER A 212 -7.31 -19.20 11.60
N ALA A 213 -7.07 -19.22 10.28
CA ALA A 213 -6.09 -18.32 9.67
C ALA A 213 -6.52 -16.85 9.80
N MET A 214 -7.81 -16.59 9.67
CA MET A 214 -8.38 -15.26 9.91
C MET A 214 -8.18 -14.82 11.36
N ASP A 215 -8.42 -15.68 12.35
CA ASP A 215 -8.18 -15.39 13.76
C ASP A 215 -6.72 -15.01 14.02
N THR A 216 -5.78 -15.79 13.47
CA THR A 216 -4.34 -15.47 13.54
C THR A 216 -4.04 -14.08 12.98
N HIS A 217 -4.54 -13.77 11.79
CA HIS A 217 -4.34 -12.47 11.14
C HIS A 217 -4.95 -11.31 11.95
N VAL A 218 -6.20 -11.48 12.41
CA VAL A 218 -6.88 -10.46 13.23
C VAL A 218 -6.20 -10.26 14.57
N THR A 219 -5.65 -11.32 15.16
CA THR A 219 -4.88 -11.23 16.41
C THR A 219 -3.62 -10.40 16.24
N MET A 220 -2.84 -10.60 15.17
CA MET A 220 -1.66 -9.77 14.87
C MET A 220 -2.02 -8.29 14.76
N ILE A 221 -3.05 -7.98 13.97
CA ILE A 221 -3.52 -6.60 13.80
C ILE A 221 -4.04 -6.01 15.11
N THR A 222 -4.74 -6.82 15.91
CA THR A 222 -5.26 -6.38 17.22
C THR A 222 -4.11 -6.07 18.17
N ASN A 223 -3.07 -6.89 18.21
CA ASN A 223 -1.89 -6.66 19.03
C ASN A 223 -1.20 -5.34 18.65
N LEU A 224 -1.07 -5.06 17.34
CA LEU A 224 -0.53 -3.79 16.86
C LEU A 224 -1.35 -2.60 17.39
N VAL A 225 -2.68 -2.58 17.14
CA VAL A 225 -3.51 -1.41 17.49
C VAL A 225 -3.76 -1.26 18.98
N GLU A 226 -3.78 -2.36 19.74
CA GLU A 226 -3.87 -2.32 21.21
C GLU A 226 -2.52 -1.90 21.85
N GLY A 227 -1.39 -2.21 21.21
CA GLY A 227 -0.08 -1.70 21.61
C GLY A 227 0.03 -0.20 21.37
N ARG A 228 -0.36 0.26 20.19
CA ARG A 228 -0.30 1.68 19.79
C ARG A 228 -1.34 2.56 20.48
N LYS A 229 -2.60 2.16 20.50
CA LYS A 229 -3.77 2.91 21.03
C LYS A 229 -4.09 4.25 20.36
N ASP A 230 -3.43 4.56 19.25
CA ASP A 230 -3.60 5.81 18.48
C ASP A 230 -4.27 5.63 17.11
N CYS A 231 -4.66 4.41 16.76
CA CYS A 231 -5.24 4.07 15.46
C CYS A 231 -6.38 3.06 15.57
N VAL A 232 -7.13 2.88 14.46
CA VAL A 232 -8.20 1.89 14.34
C VAL A 232 -7.93 0.98 13.15
N ALA A 233 -8.08 -0.33 13.35
CA ALA A 233 -7.95 -1.32 12.30
C ALA A 233 -9.29 -1.76 11.73
N PHE A 234 -9.29 -2.10 10.43
CA PHE A 234 -10.45 -2.56 9.69
C PHE A 234 -10.15 -3.92 9.10
N VAL A 235 -11.03 -4.88 9.33
CA VAL A 235 -10.83 -6.28 8.96
C VAL A 235 -12.08 -6.85 8.33
N SER A 236 -11.88 -7.58 7.21
CA SER A 236 -12.91 -8.35 6.52
C SER A 236 -12.81 -9.84 6.88
N PRO A 237 -13.91 -10.63 6.73
CA PRO A 237 -13.85 -12.06 6.95
C PRO A 237 -12.94 -12.76 5.92
N TYR A 238 -12.57 -14.02 6.17
CA TYR A 238 -11.83 -14.80 5.18
C TYR A 238 -12.66 -15.01 3.91
N ARG A 239 -11.99 -15.06 2.76
CA ARG A 239 -12.66 -15.00 1.46
C ARG A 239 -13.68 -16.13 1.25
N ALA A 240 -13.35 -17.36 1.67
CA ALA A 240 -14.27 -18.50 1.53
C ALA A 240 -15.49 -18.43 2.45
N ALA A 241 -15.55 -17.51 3.41
CA ALA A 241 -16.76 -17.31 4.20
C ALA A 241 -17.95 -16.85 3.34
N THR A 242 -17.69 -16.05 2.30
CA THR A 242 -18.75 -15.43 1.49
C THR A 242 -18.61 -15.68 -0.01
N VAL A 243 -17.39 -15.76 -0.55
CA VAL A 243 -17.14 -15.93 -1.99
C VAL A 243 -17.23 -17.42 -2.35
N GLY A 244 -18.09 -17.73 -3.32
CA GLY A 244 -18.34 -19.13 -3.74
C GLY A 244 -19.37 -19.89 -2.91
N VAL A 245 -19.96 -19.25 -1.89
CA VAL A 245 -21.04 -19.83 -1.06
C VAL A 245 -22.39 -19.33 -1.58
N SER A 246 -23.29 -20.23 -1.91
CA SER A 246 -24.59 -19.90 -2.52
C SER A 246 -25.68 -19.54 -1.51
N SER A 247 -25.60 -20.03 -0.27
CA SER A 247 -26.61 -19.80 0.76
C SER A 247 -26.26 -18.60 1.63
N SER A 248 -27.12 -17.59 1.70
CA SER A 248 -26.94 -16.41 2.56
C SER A 248 -26.92 -16.74 4.05
N VAL A 249 -27.68 -17.75 4.46
CA VAL A 249 -27.66 -18.26 5.84
C VAL A 249 -26.28 -18.85 6.18
N THR A 250 -25.73 -19.67 5.28
CA THR A 250 -24.39 -20.25 5.45
C THR A 250 -23.32 -19.15 5.45
N GLN A 251 -23.42 -18.16 4.57
CA GLN A 251 -22.51 -17.01 4.56
C GLN A 251 -22.54 -16.25 5.88
N THR A 252 -23.75 -15.99 6.41
CA THR A 252 -23.94 -15.33 7.71
C THR A 252 -23.26 -16.09 8.83
N GLU A 253 -23.48 -17.42 8.90
CA GLU A 253 -22.89 -18.24 9.94
C GLU A 253 -21.37 -18.35 9.83
N ASN A 254 -20.82 -18.52 8.61
CA ASN A 254 -19.39 -18.56 8.38
C ASN A 254 -18.70 -17.25 8.83
N VAL A 255 -19.29 -16.10 8.49
CA VAL A 255 -18.76 -14.78 8.87
C VAL A 255 -18.83 -14.62 10.40
N LYS A 256 -19.95 -14.99 11.01
CA LYS A 256 -20.14 -14.91 12.46
C LYS A 256 -19.14 -15.82 13.20
N VAL A 257 -19.04 -17.10 12.82
CA VAL A 257 -18.13 -18.08 13.44
C VAL A 257 -16.67 -17.62 13.29
N GLY A 258 -16.29 -17.06 12.12
CA GLY A 258 -14.96 -16.53 11.92
C GLY A 258 -14.63 -15.42 12.92
N PHE A 259 -15.50 -14.44 13.08
CA PHE A 259 -15.27 -13.33 14.00
C PHE A 259 -15.51 -13.62 15.48
N ASP A 260 -16.27 -14.66 15.80
CA ASP A 260 -16.46 -15.12 17.20
C ASP A 260 -15.15 -15.63 17.81
N LEU A 261 -14.21 -16.13 16.99
CA LEU A 261 -12.87 -16.55 17.41
C LEU A 261 -11.96 -15.36 17.72
N CYS A 262 -12.18 -14.24 17.04
CA CYS A 262 -11.28 -13.08 17.06
C CYS A 262 -11.32 -12.29 18.38
N PRO A 263 -10.19 -11.68 18.78
CA PRO A 263 -10.09 -10.86 19.98
C PRO A 263 -11.12 -9.72 20.03
N SER A 264 -11.56 -9.41 21.25
CA SER A 264 -12.46 -8.28 21.51
C SER A 264 -11.65 -7.01 21.71
N SER A 265 -11.80 -6.04 20.81
CA SER A 265 -11.13 -4.75 20.90
C SER A 265 -12.01 -3.60 20.43
N SER A 266 -11.89 -2.44 21.07
CA SER A 266 -12.51 -1.21 20.59
C SER A 266 -11.72 -0.52 19.49
N TYR A 267 -10.50 -0.96 19.21
CA TYR A 267 -9.62 -0.43 18.17
C TYR A 267 -9.71 -1.21 16.86
N VAL A 268 -10.60 -2.23 16.79
CA VAL A 268 -10.81 -3.02 15.58
C VAL A 268 -12.27 -2.91 15.12
N VAL A 269 -12.47 -2.92 13.81
CA VAL A 269 -13.79 -2.85 13.15
C VAL A 269 -13.92 -4.01 12.18
N PHE A 270 -15.02 -4.76 12.30
CA PHE A 270 -15.35 -5.89 11.43
C PHE A 270 -16.38 -5.49 10.38
N ASP A 271 -16.17 -5.86 9.12
CA ASP A 271 -17.15 -5.77 8.06
C ASP A 271 -17.72 -7.15 7.65
N SER A 272 -18.68 -7.17 6.72
CA SER A 272 -19.43 -8.40 6.40
C SER A 272 -18.92 -9.16 5.17
N GLY A 273 -17.86 -8.68 4.43
CA GLY A 273 -17.46 -9.48 3.27
C GLY A 273 -16.65 -8.77 2.20
N TYR A 274 -17.02 -9.06 0.94
CA TYR A 274 -16.27 -8.65 -0.25
C TYR A 274 -17.17 -7.95 -1.27
N LYS A 275 -16.61 -6.97 -1.99
CA LYS A 275 -17.21 -6.39 -3.19
C LYS A 275 -16.57 -6.96 -4.45
N TYR A 276 -17.35 -7.11 -5.51
CA TYR A 276 -16.87 -7.43 -6.85
C TYR A 276 -16.67 -6.13 -7.61
N MET A 277 -15.45 -5.90 -8.07
CA MET A 277 -15.08 -4.69 -8.78
C MET A 277 -14.12 -4.98 -9.93
N TYR A 278 -14.01 -4.03 -10.84
CA TYR A 278 -13.05 -4.05 -11.93
C TYR A 278 -11.68 -3.55 -11.44
N ASP A 279 -10.66 -4.36 -11.65
CA ASP A 279 -9.27 -3.98 -11.47
C ASP A 279 -8.70 -3.50 -12.81
N LYS A 280 -8.53 -2.20 -12.93
CA LYS A 280 -8.08 -1.54 -14.16
C LYS A 280 -6.60 -1.81 -14.50
N TYR A 281 -5.80 -2.26 -13.54
CA TYR A 281 -4.37 -2.52 -13.74
C TYR A 281 -4.13 -3.88 -14.36
N SER A 282 -4.91 -4.88 -13.95
CA SER A 282 -4.81 -6.25 -14.46
C SER A 282 -5.90 -6.59 -15.48
N ASP A 283 -6.78 -5.64 -15.84
CA ASP A 283 -7.92 -5.82 -16.76
C ASP A 283 -8.83 -7.00 -16.40
N VAL A 284 -9.06 -7.20 -15.10
CA VAL A 284 -9.88 -8.32 -14.61
C VAL A 284 -10.87 -7.85 -13.54
N TYR A 285 -11.95 -8.61 -13.42
CA TYR A 285 -12.91 -8.43 -12.33
C TYR A 285 -12.56 -9.36 -11.17
N ARG A 286 -12.47 -8.83 -9.96
CA ARG A 286 -12.14 -9.63 -8.78
C ARG A 286 -12.93 -9.23 -7.55
N PHE A 287 -13.00 -10.15 -6.59
CA PHE A 287 -13.53 -9.86 -5.26
C PHE A 287 -12.44 -9.23 -4.39
N VAL A 288 -12.73 -8.06 -3.83
CA VAL A 288 -11.85 -7.28 -2.96
C VAL A 288 -12.49 -7.16 -1.58
N PRO A 289 -11.75 -7.31 -0.47
CA PRO A 289 -12.29 -7.15 0.87
C PRO A 289 -12.78 -5.73 1.13
N LEU A 290 -13.83 -5.59 1.95
CA LEU A 290 -14.47 -4.30 2.23
C LEU A 290 -13.77 -3.46 3.30
N ASN A 291 -12.73 -3.99 3.97
CA ASN A 291 -12.02 -3.26 5.01
C ASN A 291 -11.40 -1.95 4.51
N GLY A 292 -10.84 -1.94 3.31
CA GLY A 292 -10.33 -0.73 2.67
C GLY A 292 -11.42 0.30 2.39
N ASP A 293 -12.62 -0.14 2.00
CA ASP A 293 -13.77 0.76 1.81
C ASP A 293 -14.28 1.32 3.13
N THR A 294 -14.39 0.48 4.17
CA THR A 294 -14.85 0.91 5.49
C THR A 294 -13.91 1.94 6.10
N ALA A 295 -12.61 1.74 5.98
CA ALA A 295 -11.60 2.73 6.35
C ALA A 295 -11.68 3.99 5.50
N GLY A 296 -11.86 3.84 4.19
CA GLY A 296 -12.04 4.95 3.26
C GLY A 296 -13.28 5.80 3.55
N LEU A 297 -14.37 5.18 4.02
CA LEU A 297 -15.56 5.91 4.49
C LEU A 297 -15.27 6.72 5.77
N CYS A 298 -14.41 6.24 6.65
CA CYS A 298 -13.94 7.02 7.79
C CYS A 298 -13.14 8.24 7.33
N ALA A 299 -12.18 8.06 6.44
CA ALA A 299 -11.39 9.16 5.88
C ALA A 299 -12.25 10.16 5.09
N HIS A 300 -13.24 9.67 4.32
CA HIS A 300 -14.21 10.53 3.66
C HIS A 300 -15.05 11.34 4.65
N THR A 301 -15.44 10.72 5.76
CA THR A 301 -16.21 11.41 6.82
C THR A 301 -15.38 12.54 7.42
N ASP A 302 -14.06 12.36 7.60
CA ASP A 302 -13.16 13.40 8.09
C ASP A 302 -13.09 14.61 7.14
N GLY A 303 -13.14 14.36 5.83
CA GLY A 303 -13.10 15.41 4.82
C GLY A 303 -14.41 16.21 4.68
N VAL A 304 -15.58 15.59 4.94
CA VAL A 304 -16.90 16.24 4.76
C VAL A 304 -17.54 16.69 6.06
N ARG A 305 -17.10 16.14 7.19
CA ARG A 305 -17.57 16.44 8.55
C ARG A 305 -16.38 16.35 9.49
N ASP A 306 -16.51 15.59 10.57
CA ASP A 306 -15.48 15.40 11.58
C ASP A 306 -15.34 13.91 11.93
N PRO A 307 -14.21 13.47 12.51
CA PRO A 307 -13.96 12.08 12.88
C PRO A 307 -14.99 11.44 13.83
N TRP A 308 -15.67 12.24 14.60
CA TRP A 308 -16.71 11.81 15.55
C TRP A 308 -18.10 11.62 14.93
N PHE A 309 -18.26 11.80 13.62
CA PHE A 309 -19.48 11.39 12.93
C PHE A 309 -19.39 9.93 12.51
N SER A 310 -20.53 9.21 12.56
CA SER A 310 -20.60 7.84 12.08
C SER A 310 -20.31 7.77 10.56
N PRO A 311 -19.41 6.89 10.09
CA PRO A 311 -19.17 6.70 8.67
C PRO A 311 -20.27 5.93 7.96
N ALA A 312 -21.23 5.35 8.71
CA ALA A 312 -22.29 4.52 8.20
C ALA A 312 -23.53 5.32 7.78
N GLY A 313 -24.42 4.64 7.08
CA GLY A 313 -25.73 5.13 6.65
C GLY A 313 -25.74 5.80 5.28
N PHE A 314 -26.93 6.15 4.82
CA PHE A 314 -27.17 6.63 3.43
C PHE A 314 -26.45 7.95 3.09
N ASN A 315 -26.15 8.78 4.09
CA ASN A 315 -25.52 10.08 3.85
C ASN A 315 -24.00 9.99 3.59
N ARG A 316 -23.31 9.03 4.17
CA ARG A 316 -21.84 8.93 4.14
C ARG A 316 -21.31 7.53 3.89
N GLY A 317 -22.12 6.50 4.12
CA GLY A 317 -21.69 5.10 4.05
C GLY A 317 -21.76 4.46 2.67
N ASN A 318 -21.85 5.21 1.59
CA ASN A 318 -21.95 4.68 0.23
C ASN A 318 -20.59 4.17 -0.26
N VAL A 319 -20.51 2.85 -0.55
CA VAL A 319 -19.31 2.17 -1.04
C VAL A 319 -19.21 2.35 -2.55
N ARG A 320 -18.12 2.93 -3.02
CA ARG A 320 -17.88 3.24 -4.42
C ARG A 320 -17.29 2.04 -5.18
N GLY A 321 -17.55 1.97 -6.50
CA GLY A 321 -16.93 1.00 -7.39
C GLY A 321 -17.38 -0.45 -7.17
N ALA A 322 -18.40 -0.71 -6.37
CA ALA A 322 -18.95 -2.05 -6.17
C ALA A 322 -19.98 -2.37 -7.27
N ILE A 323 -19.71 -3.38 -8.09
CA ILE A 323 -20.65 -3.92 -9.08
C ILE A 323 -21.69 -4.79 -8.39
N LYS A 324 -21.21 -5.65 -7.49
CA LYS A 324 -22.04 -6.50 -6.62
C LYS A 324 -21.26 -6.82 -5.33
N LEU A 325 -22.00 -7.24 -4.31
CA LEU A 325 -21.41 -7.86 -3.12
C LEU A 325 -21.30 -9.37 -3.30
N SER A 326 -20.31 -9.99 -2.62
CA SER A 326 -20.24 -11.46 -2.50
C SER A 326 -21.42 -12.02 -1.71
N TYR A 327 -21.97 -11.20 -0.83
CA TYR A 327 -23.03 -11.52 0.11
C TYR A 327 -23.86 -10.27 0.41
N ASN A 328 -25.17 -10.34 0.23
CA ASN A 328 -26.08 -9.24 0.56
C ASN A 328 -27.05 -9.69 1.66
N PRO A 329 -26.81 -9.36 2.93
CA PRO A 329 -27.58 -9.87 4.05
C PRO A 329 -29.02 -9.32 4.08
N THR A 330 -29.98 -10.19 4.33
CA THR A 330 -31.38 -9.84 4.62
C THR A 330 -31.50 -9.12 5.95
N LYS A 331 -32.69 -8.58 6.29
CA LYS A 331 -32.91 -7.89 7.56
C LYS A 331 -32.58 -8.77 8.78
N GLY A 332 -33.05 -10.03 8.78
CA GLY A 332 -32.74 -10.97 9.88
C GLY A 332 -31.26 -11.30 10.01
N GLU A 333 -30.58 -11.51 8.88
CA GLU A 333 -29.14 -11.78 8.84
C GLU A 333 -28.34 -10.56 9.31
N ARG A 334 -28.73 -9.34 8.93
CA ARG A 334 -28.13 -8.10 9.45
C ARG A 334 -28.23 -7.99 10.97
N ASP A 335 -29.37 -8.35 11.52
CA ASP A 335 -29.57 -8.32 12.97
C ASP A 335 -28.66 -9.33 13.68
N ILE A 336 -28.43 -10.52 13.08
CA ILE A 336 -27.47 -11.53 13.59
C ILE A 336 -26.05 -10.98 13.55
N LEU A 337 -25.61 -10.48 12.39
CA LEU A 337 -24.26 -9.91 12.20
C LEU A 337 -24.02 -8.72 13.16
N TYR A 338 -24.98 -7.83 13.27
CA TYR A 338 -24.83 -6.64 14.10
C TYR A 338 -24.77 -6.97 15.60
N ARG A 339 -25.48 -8.00 16.05
CA ARG A 339 -25.33 -8.53 17.42
C ARG A 339 -23.93 -9.14 17.64
N ALA A 340 -23.37 -9.79 16.63
CA ALA A 340 -22.03 -10.35 16.64
C ALA A 340 -20.91 -9.30 16.40
N ARG A 341 -21.19 -8.01 16.53
CA ARG A 341 -20.21 -6.88 16.37
C ARG A 341 -19.74 -6.66 14.93
N ILE A 342 -20.37 -7.26 13.94
CA ILE A 342 -20.01 -7.18 12.53
C ILE A 342 -20.88 -6.11 11.88
N ASN A 343 -20.26 -5.20 11.13
CA ASN A 343 -20.96 -4.13 10.43
C ASN A 343 -21.41 -4.62 9.04
N PRO A 344 -22.72 -4.80 8.81
CA PRO A 344 -23.20 -5.27 7.53
C PRO A 344 -23.02 -4.20 6.45
N VAL A 345 -22.51 -4.61 5.29
CA VAL A 345 -22.53 -3.82 4.06
C VAL A 345 -23.63 -4.40 3.19
N VAL A 346 -24.53 -3.55 2.73
CA VAL A 346 -25.81 -3.95 2.13
C VAL A 346 -26.04 -3.20 0.83
N ASN A 347 -26.52 -3.91 -0.18
CA ASN A 347 -26.99 -3.28 -1.41
C ASN A 347 -28.51 -3.01 -1.28
N PHE A 348 -28.86 -1.74 -1.16
CA PHE A 348 -30.26 -1.29 -1.13
C PHE A 348 -30.73 -0.86 -2.51
N PRO A 349 -31.89 -1.35 -2.98
CA PRO A 349 -32.46 -0.90 -4.25
C PRO A 349 -32.60 0.63 -4.31
N GLY A 350 -32.06 1.25 -5.34
CA GLY A 350 -32.10 2.70 -5.54
C GLY A 350 -31.12 3.52 -4.70
N GLN A 351 -30.42 2.92 -3.73
CA GLN A 351 -29.45 3.60 -2.85
C GLN A 351 -28.02 3.09 -3.04
N GLY A 352 -27.87 1.93 -3.71
CA GLY A 352 -26.57 1.31 -3.92
C GLY A 352 -26.02 0.56 -2.69
N VAL A 353 -24.72 0.32 -2.70
CA VAL A 353 -24.03 -0.42 -1.65
C VAL A 353 -23.65 0.52 -0.51
N VAL A 354 -24.10 0.21 0.69
CA VAL A 354 -23.99 1.08 1.88
C VAL A 354 -23.47 0.32 3.08
N LEU A 355 -22.52 0.90 3.81
CA LEU A 355 -22.15 0.45 5.15
C LEU A 355 -23.30 0.75 6.11
N PHE A 356 -23.89 -0.29 6.70
CA PHE A 356 -25.10 -0.18 7.52
C PHE A 356 -24.86 -0.63 8.97
N GLY A 357 -23.75 -0.22 9.55
CA GLY A 357 -23.36 -0.46 10.93
C GLY A 357 -22.14 0.37 11.32
N ASP A 358 -22.01 0.67 12.61
CA ASP A 358 -20.94 1.52 13.16
C ASP A 358 -20.35 0.99 14.47
N LYS A 359 -20.36 -0.34 14.64
CA LYS A 359 -19.79 -1.01 15.82
C LYS A 359 -18.29 -1.24 15.69
N THR A 360 -17.60 -1.16 16.83
CA THR A 360 -16.27 -1.74 17.01
C THR A 360 -16.36 -3.22 17.35
N ALA A 361 -15.24 -3.93 17.35
CA ALA A 361 -15.16 -5.34 17.73
C ALA A 361 -15.29 -5.59 19.25
N LEU A 362 -15.60 -4.57 20.04
CA LEU A 362 -15.74 -4.68 21.47
C LEU A 362 -16.97 -5.51 21.85
N SER A 363 -16.76 -6.58 22.62
CA SER A 363 -17.83 -7.49 23.06
C SER A 363 -18.64 -6.96 24.24
N LYS A 364 -18.01 -6.17 25.11
CA LYS A 364 -18.67 -5.59 26.29
C LYS A 364 -19.38 -4.28 25.92
N PRO A 365 -20.64 -4.07 26.40
CA PRO A 365 -21.30 -2.79 26.23
C PRO A 365 -20.48 -1.65 26.86
N SER A 366 -20.11 -0.66 26.06
CA SER A 366 -19.33 0.51 26.48
C SER A 366 -19.63 1.70 25.57
N ALA A 367 -19.17 2.88 25.93
CA ALA A 367 -19.16 4.02 25.02
C ALA A 367 -18.30 3.76 23.79
N PHE A 368 -17.25 2.96 23.94
CA PHE A 368 -16.29 2.61 22.87
C PHE A 368 -16.76 1.45 21.97
N ASP A 369 -17.99 0.97 22.12
CA ASP A 369 -18.58 -0.02 21.21
C ASP A 369 -18.99 0.57 19.85
N ARG A 370 -18.74 1.89 19.63
CA ARG A 370 -19.06 2.63 18.41
C ARG A 370 -17.81 3.23 17.77
N ILE A 371 -17.74 3.14 16.43
CA ILE A 371 -16.62 3.66 15.63
C ILE A 371 -16.46 5.17 15.87
N ASN A 372 -17.56 5.92 15.83
CA ASN A 372 -17.54 7.36 15.99
C ASN A 372 -16.99 7.81 17.35
N VAL A 373 -17.35 7.11 18.43
CA VAL A 373 -16.86 7.44 19.78
C VAL A 373 -15.39 7.07 19.93
N ARG A 374 -14.97 5.88 19.44
CA ARG A 374 -13.56 5.51 19.49
C ARG A 374 -12.70 6.50 18.72
N ARG A 375 -13.12 6.90 17.53
CA ARG A 375 -12.38 7.88 16.71
C ARG A 375 -12.38 9.28 17.34
N LEU A 376 -13.47 9.70 17.99
CA LEU A 376 -13.49 10.92 18.79
C LEU A 376 -12.36 10.90 19.82
N PHE A 377 -12.28 9.83 20.63
CA PHE A 377 -11.28 9.76 21.69
C PHE A 377 -9.85 9.71 21.13
N LEU A 378 -9.59 9.01 20.01
CA LEU A 378 -8.26 8.99 19.40
C LEU A 378 -7.81 10.41 18.99
N VAL A 379 -8.71 11.20 18.40
CA VAL A 379 -8.39 12.59 18.03
C VAL A 379 -8.13 13.45 19.26
N LEU A 380 -8.98 13.33 20.30
CA LEU A 380 -8.82 14.08 21.53
C LEU A 380 -7.53 13.70 22.28
N GLU A 381 -7.30 12.40 22.48
CA GLU A 381 -6.12 11.87 23.16
C GLU A 381 -4.83 12.31 22.46
N LYS A 382 -4.77 12.19 21.13
CA LYS A 382 -3.59 12.57 20.34
C LYS A 382 -3.32 14.08 20.39
N ALA A 383 -4.36 14.90 20.22
CA ALA A 383 -4.23 16.35 20.26
C ALA A 383 -3.78 16.85 21.64
N ILE A 384 -4.42 16.34 22.71
CA ILE A 384 -4.12 16.74 24.08
C ILE A 384 -2.75 16.22 24.50
N ALA A 385 -2.38 14.96 24.16
CA ALA A 385 -1.08 14.40 24.45
C ALA A 385 0.05 15.21 23.79
N THR A 386 -0.14 15.61 22.52
CA THR A 386 0.84 16.44 21.80
C THR A 386 0.98 17.82 22.48
N ALA A 387 -0.13 18.43 22.85
CA ALA A 387 -0.13 19.72 23.54
C ALA A 387 0.46 19.64 24.96
N SER A 388 0.26 18.51 25.65
CA SER A 388 0.77 18.28 27.01
C SER A 388 2.29 18.11 27.05
N LYS A 389 2.93 17.73 25.93
CA LYS A 389 4.41 17.62 25.85
C LYS A 389 5.11 18.95 26.20
N PHE A 390 4.47 20.08 25.97
CA PHE A 390 5.02 21.40 26.31
C PHE A 390 5.01 21.70 27.83
N GLN A 391 4.35 20.87 28.63
CA GLN A 391 4.38 20.98 30.10
C GLN A 391 5.46 20.10 30.74
N LEU A 392 6.13 19.26 29.95
CA LEU A 392 7.22 18.43 30.46
C LEU A 392 8.39 19.33 30.90
N PHE A 393 8.95 18.99 32.05
CA PHE A 393 10.06 19.71 32.71
C PHE A 393 9.69 21.08 33.30
N GLU A 394 8.41 21.50 33.23
CA GLU A 394 7.90 22.66 33.96
C GLU A 394 7.56 22.31 35.44
N PHE A 395 7.41 23.31 36.29
CA PHE A 395 7.04 23.10 37.68
C PHE A 395 5.57 22.69 37.81
N ASN A 396 5.27 21.72 38.69
CA ASN A 396 3.87 21.38 39.01
C ASN A 396 3.31 22.37 40.04
N ASP A 397 3.04 23.59 39.62
CA ASP A 397 2.42 24.66 40.41
C ASP A 397 1.02 25.01 39.89
N GLU A 398 0.35 25.91 40.55
CA GLU A 398 -1.00 26.33 40.18
C GLU A 398 -1.02 27.05 38.81
N PHE A 399 0.06 27.74 38.47
CA PHE A 399 0.19 28.44 37.19
C PHE A 399 0.23 27.46 36.02
N THR A 400 1.08 26.46 36.11
CA THR A 400 1.19 25.40 35.05
C THR A 400 -0.11 24.61 34.93
N ARG A 401 -0.77 24.27 36.05
CA ARG A 401 -2.05 23.58 36.03
C ARG A 401 -3.14 24.43 35.40
N ALA A 402 -3.18 25.76 35.69
CA ALA A 402 -4.10 26.66 35.04
C ALA A 402 -3.80 26.83 33.53
N GLN A 403 -2.54 26.90 33.16
CA GLN A 403 -2.12 26.95 31.75
C GLN A 403 -2.61 25.72 30.98
N PHE A 404 -2.46 24.53 31.55
CA PHE A 404 -2.96 23.28 30.96
C PHE A 404 -4.48 23.32 30.75
N ARG A 405 -5.27 23.73 31.80
CA ARG A 405 -6.71 23.88 31.67
C ARG A 405 -7.10 24.89 30.57
N ASN A 406 -6.43 26.03 30.53
CA ASN A 406 -6.67 27.07 29.55
C ASN A 406 -6.31 26.64 28.10
N LEU A 407 -5.47 25.63 27.93
CA LEU A 407 -5.15 25.04 26.65
C LEU A 407 -6.18 23.98 26.23
N VAL A 408 -6.62 23.13 27.16
CA VAL A 408 -7.50 21.98 26.88
C VAL A 408 -8.98 22.39 26.78
N GLU A 409 -9.47 23.26 27.67
CA GLU A 409 -10.89 23.62 27.70
C GLU A 409 -11.42 24.29 26.42
N PRO A 410 -10.71 25.25 25.79
CA PRO A 410 -11.17 25.86 24.53
C PRO A 410 -11.26 24.85 23.40
N PHE A 411 -10.31 23.90 23.32
CA PHE A 411 -10.33 22.84 22.35
C PHE A 411 -11.54 21.92 22.54
N LEU A 412 -11.83 21.50 23.77
CA LEU A 412 -13.02 20.68 24.07
C LEU A 412 -14.34 21.44 23.82
N ARG A 413 -14.37 22.75 24.03
CA ARG A 413 -15.53 23.61 23.67
C ARG A 413 -15.76 23.69 22.17
N ASP A 414 -14.70 23.77 21.38
CA ASP A 414 -14.80 23.70 19.91
C ASP A 414 -15.39 22.36 19.47
N VAL A 415 -14.88 21.25 19.99
CA VAL A 415 -15.41 19.91 19.70
C VAL A 415 -16.88 19.77 20.16
N GLN A 416 -17.24 20.38 21.27
CA GLN A 416 -18.64 20.47 21.75
C GLN A 416 -19.50 21.25 20.77
N GLY A 417 -19.07 22.43 20.34
CA GLY A 417 -19.75 23.26 19.34
C GLY A 417 -19.93 22.52 18.00
N ARG A 418 -18.98 21.68 17.63
CA ARG A 418 -19.02 20.82 16.44
C ARG A 418 -19.74 19.48 16.66
N ARG A 419 -20.48 19.34 17.77
CA ARG A 419 -21.34 18.19 18.11
C ARG A 419 -20.59 16.88 18.40
N GLY A 420 -19.30 16.92 18.73
CA GLY A 420 -18.53 15.73 19.10
C GLY A 420 -18.87 15.23 20.49
N ILE A 421 -19.04 16.14 21.43
CA ILE A 421 -19.33 15.84 22.85
C ILE A 421 -20.58 16.62 23.33
N ILE A 422 -21.26 16.03 24.29
CA ILE A 422 -22.44 16.69 24.96
C ILE A 422 -21.93 17.62 26.04
N ASP A 423 -20.99 17.12 26.86
CA ASP A 423 -20.47 17.83 28.02
C ASP A 423 -19.07 17.32 28.36
N PHE A 424 -18.28 18.15 29.05
CA PHE A 424 -16.96 17.79 29.52
C PHE A 424 -16.60 18.48 30.83
N LYS A 425 -15.64 17.93 31.55
CA LYS A 425 -15.04 18.52 32.72
C LYS A 425 -13.55 18.24 32.74
N VAL A 426 -12.73 19.26 32.93
CA VAL A 426 -11.28 19.15 33.12
C VAL A 426 -10.97 19.44 34.58
N VAL A 427 -10.28 18.51 35.23
CA VAL A 427 -9.77 18.64 36.59
C VAL A 427 -8.23 18.55 36.53
N CYS A 428 -7.60 19.64 36.85
CA CYS A 428 -6.14 19.73 36.98
C CYS A 428 -5.85 20.81 38.00
N ASP A 429 -6.00 20.47 39.29
CA ASP A 429 -5.83 21.37 40.42
C ASP A 429 -5.21 20.66 41.62
N GLY A 430 -5.23 21.24 42.81
CA GLY A 430 -4.67 20.64 44.01
C GLY A 430 -5.39 19.39 44.52
N THR A 431 -6.57 19.04 43.96
CA THR A 431 -7.33 17.86 44.38
C THR A 431 -6.76 16.57 43.75
N ASN A 432 -6.29 16.65 42.51
CA ASN A 432 -5.62 15.51 41.82
C ASN A 432 -4.09 15.64 41.74
N ASN A 433 -3.51 16.82 41.98
CA ASN A 433 -2.07 17.03 42.13
C ASN A 433 -1.77 17.34 43.61
N THR A 434 -1.83 16.30 44.45
CA THR A 434 -1.48 16.36 45.86
C THR A 434 0.02 16.51 46.08
N GLY A 435 0.44 16.83 47.33
CA GLY A 435 1.89 16.88 47.65
C GLY A 435 2.62 15.60 47.30
N GLU A 436 2.02 14.42 47.48
CA GLU A 436 2.61 13.12 47.11
C GLU A 436 2.79 12.96 45.58
N VAL A 437 1.88 13.49 44.78
CA VAL A 437 2.00 13.47 43.29
C VAL A 437 3.13 14.40 42.87
N ILE A 438 3.23 15.58 43.46
CA ILE A 438 4.29 16.55 43.19
C ILE A 438 5.65 15.98 43.60
N ASP A 439 5.74 15.34 44.76
CA ASP A 439 6.99 14.71 45.28
C ASP A 439 7.47 13.55 44.39
N ARG A 440 6.53 12.89 43.62
CA ARG A 440 6.88 11.88 42.60
C ARG A 440 7.20 12.48 41.22
N ASN A 441 7.26 13.79 41.09
CA ASN A 441 7.43 14.52 39.83
C ASN A 441 6.38 14.17 38.78
N GLU A 442 5.16 13.90 39.23
CA GLU A 442 4.02 13.58 38.36
C GLU A 442 3.11 14.81 38.20
N PHE A 443 2.46 14.89 37.03
CA PHE A 443 1.44 15.88 36.72
C PHE A 443 0.18 15.17 36.23
N ILE A 444 -0.97 15.38 36.90
CA ILE A 444 -2.22 14.67 36.60
C ILE A 444 -3.26 15.65 36.12
N GLY A 445 -3.80 15.38 34.94
CA GLY A 445 -4.97 16.08 34.38
C GLY A 445 -6.08 15.08 34.05
N ASP A 446 -7.20 15.14 34.74
CA ASP A 446 -8.38 14.29 34.51
C ASP A 446 -9.35 14.98 33.58
N ILE A 447 -9.69 14.31 32.46
CA ILE A 447 -10.60 14.84 31.46
C ILE A 447 -11.81 13.91 31.34
N PHE A 448 -12.95 14.38 31.84
CA PHE A 448 -14.20 13.66 31.78
C PHE A 448 -14.99 14.10 30.56
N ILE A 449 -15.39 13.16 29.71
CA ILE A 449 -16.07 13.44 28.44
C ILE A 449 -17.36 12.65 28.34
N LYS A 450 -18.43 13.32 27.95
CA LYS A 450 -19.72 12.73 27.62
C LYS A 450 -19.91 12.77 26.09
N PRO A 451 -19.63 11.69 25.36
CA PRO A 451 -19.67 11.70 23.89
C PRO A 451 -21.09 11.72 23.35
N ASN A 452 -21.28 12.29 22.17
CA ASN A 452 -22.51 12.12 21.40
C ASN A 452 -22.57 10.71 20.81
N ARG A 453 -23.77 10.13 20.76
CA ARG A 453 -24.02 8.79 20.21
C ARG A 453 -24.77 8.87 18.89
N SER A 454 -24.47 8.00 17.95
CA SER A 454 -25.22 7.82 16.72
C SER A 454 -26.58 7.16 16.99
N ILE A 455 -27.56 7.49 16.15
CA ILE A 455 -28.91 6.88 16.19
C ILE A 455 -28.83 5.59 15.38
N ASN A 456 -29.10 4.44 16.02
CA ASN A 456 -29.09 3.14 15.37
C ASN A 456 -30.49 2.54 15.20
N PHE A 457 -31.48 3.00 16.01
CA PHE A 457 -32.86 2.51 15.97
C PHE A 457 -33.81 3.70 15.95
N ILE A 458 -34.78 3.66 15.04
CA ILE A 458 -35.85 4.64 14.92
C ILE A 458 -37.16 3.89 15.11
N THR A 459 -37.92 4.25 16.18
CA THR A 459 -39.26 3.75 16.38
C THR A 459 -40.25 4.83 15.98
N LEU A 460 -41.11 4.53 15.04
CA LEU A 460 -42.20 5.41 14.59
C LEU A 460 -43.52 4.86 15.05
N ASN A 461 -44.22 5.65 15.86
CA ASN A 461 -45.56 5.32 16.34
C ASN A 461 -46.59 6.11 15.53
N PHE A 462 -47.40 5.41 14.77
CA PHE A 462 -48.53 6.01 14.03
C PHE A 462 -49.81 5.70 14.80
N ILE A 463 -50.45 6.75 15.31
CA ILE A 463 -51.70 6.63 16.04
C ILE A 463 -52.83 7.19 15.17
N ALA A 464 -53.77 6.33 14.77
CA ALA A 464 -54.95 6.77 14.06
C ALA A 464 -55.99 7.27 15.09
N THR A 465 -56.33 8.53 15.00
CA THR A 465 -57.35 9.16 15.83
C THR A 465 -58.70 9.20 15.10
N ARG A 466 -59.80 9.24 15.88
CA ARG A 466 -61.17 9.39 15.29
C ARG A 466 -61.35 10.84 14.81
N THR A 467 -62.18 11.01 13.79
CA THR A 467 -62.59 12.33 13.28
C THR A 467 -63.31 13.09 14.41
N GLY A 468 -62.71 14.18 14.91
CA GLY A 468 -63.30 14.99 15.99
C GLY A 468 -62.52 14.99 17.31
N VAL A 469 -61.36 14.28 17.38
CA VAL A 469 -60.43 14.40 18.52
C VAL A 469 -59.43 15.51 18.23
N ASP A 470 -59.35 16.47 19.16
CA ASP A 470 -58.37 17.55 19.05
C ASP A 470 -56.95 17.01 19.38
N PHE A 471 -55.96 17.28 18.53
CA PHE A 471 -54.57 16.77 18.72
C PHE A 471 -53.89 17.26 19.99
N SER A 472 -54.43 18.32 20.64
CA SER A 472 -53.98 18.77 21.94
C SER A 472 -54.27 17.79 23.11
N GLU A 473 -55.20 16.83 22.88
CA GLU A 473 -55.58 15.82 23.89
C GLU A 473 -54.85 14.48 23.73
N VAL A 474 -54.06 14.28 22.64
CA VAL A 474 -53.40 13.00 22.32
C VAL A 474 -51.96 12.93 22.81
N GLY A 475 -51.44 13.94 23.49
CA GLY A 475 -50.04 14.06 23.91
C GLY A 475 -49.78 13.93 25.41
N GLY A 476 -50.70 13.37 26.20
CA GLY A 476 -50.54 13.18 27.65
C GLY A 476 -49.96 11.80 27.99
#